data_b58aa3efe4256e8190aa56528a006c9f
#
_entry.id   b58aa3efe4256e8190aa56528a006c9f
#
_cell.length_a   1.000
_cell.length_b   1.000
_cell.length_c   1.000
_cell.angle_alpha   90.00
_cell.angle_beta   90.00
_cell.angle_gamma   90.00
#
_symmetry.space_group_name_H-M   'P 1'
#
loop_
_entity.id
_entity.type
_entity.pdbx_description
1 polymer ?
#
loop_
_entity_poly.entity_id
_entity_poly.type
_entity_poly.pdbx_seq_one_letter_code
_entity_poly.pdbx_strand_id
1 'polypeptide(L)'
;MMGAITISLSAKGNDTEMMRGVVYDCGLLFGGKNLSLEVFDERQVEYDMDVIANILNCNTIRLEGEDIGRLHKATLLAHKAGLRVFFNPWKHEADADESIKYISEAAKTAEQLRQQGVDLVFVAGCEYSLFSKGAFPGDTFDERLQWLITLAQRTGSQEAAMKEMNKANERLNAILARICKCIRKNFKGKLTYSSGTWEQIDWSLFDLVGVDYYRNGETEEAYLQGLDRYRIGKPIVCMEMGCCAYEGAAAKGGFGFSVLQGIDENGNGIYEGGKVPVRSEKEQADYIETQLNLLHSAGINGVFVYVFRYPIFPYRTSGCDQDMVSYALVKSFPTDHNRSDAIPCWEPKEAFFRLGTVFTRLKNAGEKQHGMQ
;
A
#
# COMPACT_ATOMS: atom_id res chain seq x y z
N MET A 1 7.57 44.33 -26.00
CA MET A 1 6.46 43.43 -25.77
C MET A 1 7.00 42.03 -25.65
N MET A 2 7.24 41.55 -24.41
CA MET A 2 7.64 40.17 -24.14
C MET A 2 6.37 39.35 -23.87
N GLY A 3 6.04 38.44 -24.78
CA GLY A 3 4.94 37.51 -24.60
C GLY A 3 5.24 36.44 -23.56
N ALA A 4 4.46 36.40 -22.49
CA ALA A 4 4.50 35.34 -21.51
C ALA A 4 3.96 34.05 -22.16
N ILE A 5 4.80 33.04 -22.28
CA ILE A 5 4.39 31.69 -22.68
C ILE A 5 3.81 31.04 -21.42
N THR A 6 2.49 31.00 -21.34
CA THR A 6 1.76 30.22 -20.33
C THR A 6 1.81 28.76 -20.75
N ILE A 7 2.68 27.97 -20.14
CA ILE A 7 2.65 26.52 -20.30
C ILE A 7 1.49 25.99 -19.43
N SER A 8 0.36 25.71 -20.05
CA SER A 8 -0.76 25.00 -19.46
C SER A 8 -0.41 23.51 -19.40
N LEU A 9 0.14 23.05 -18.30
CA LEU A 9 0.26 21.61 -17.99
C LEU A 9 -1.11 21.09 -17.52
N SER A 10 -1.96 20.70 -18.48
CA SER A 10 -3.16 19.94 -18.20
C SER A 10 -2.84 18.45 -18.32
N ALA A 11 -2.29 17.86 -17.26
CA ALA A 11 -2.24 16.42 -17.10
C ALA A 11 -3.62 15.92 -16.61
N LYS A 12 -4.63 15.88 -17.48
CA LYS A 12 -5.80 15.02 -17.26
C LYS A 12 -5.36 13.61 -17.57
N GLY A 13 -5.04 12.81 -16.54
CA GLY A 13 -4.85 11.37 -16.71
C GLY A 13 -6.07 10.77 -17.42
N ASN A 14 -5.83 10.05 -18.51
CA ASN A 14 -6.88 9.34 -19.23
C ASN A 14 -7.45 8.28 -18.29
N ASP A 15 -8.72 8.38 -17.90
CA ASP A 15 -9.43 7.43 -17.00
C ASP A 15 -9.50 5.98 -17.57
N THR A 16 -8.99 5.76 -18.78
CA THR A 16 -8.95 4.46 -19.49
C THR A 16 -7.62 3.72 -19.34
N GLU A 17 -6.55 4.39 -18.93
CA GLU A 17 -5.25 3.77 -18.73
C GLU A 17 -5.17 3.08 -17.36
N MET A 18 -4.62 1.84 -17.34
CA MET A 18 -4.38 1.14 -16.06
C MET A 18 -3.47 1.98 -15.16
N MET A 19 -3.88 2.19 -13.92
CA MET A 19 -3.07 2.81 -12.88
C MET A 19 -1.93 1.85 -12.48
N ARG A 20 -0.69 2.30 -12.69
CA ARG A 20 0.54 1.57 -12.37
C ARG A 20 1.27 2.34 -11.27
N GLY A 21 1.30 1.77 -10.08
CA GLY A 21 1.84 2.48 -8.93
C GLY A 21 2.60 1.61 -7.96
N VAL A 22 3.20 2.30 -7.01
CA VAL A 22 3.81 1.74 -5.81
C VAL A 22 3.21 2.41 -4.58
N VAL A 23 3.27 1.73 -3.45
CA VAL A 23 3.01 2.35 -2.14
C VAL A 23 4.29 3.04 -1.68
N TYR A 24 4.16 4.23 -1.11
CA TYR A 24 5.26 5.00 -0.53
C TYR A 24 4.92 5.38 0.91
N ASP A 25 5.74 4.89 1.83
CA ASP A 25 5.61 5.15 3.26
C ASP A 25 6.21 6.52 3.64
N CYS A 26 5.35 7.40 4.17
CA CYS A 26 5.73 8.72 4.71
C CYS A 26 5.94 8.70 6.23
N GLY A 27 5.82 7.55 6.86
CA GLY A 27 5.95 7.32 8.30
C GLY A 27 4.64 6.91 8.96
N LEU A 28 4.57 5.65 9.37
CA LEU A 28 3.49 5.02 10.12
C LEU A 28 3.98 4.63 11.51
N LEU A 29 3.15 4.84 12.52
CA LEU A 29 3.47 4.49 13.90
C LEU A 29 2.86 3.12 14.25
N PHE A 30 3.58 2.03 13.89
CA PHE A 30 3.12 0.67 14.12
C PHE A 30 2.99 0.34 15.62
N GLY A 31 1.80 -0.12 16.02
CA GLY A 31 1.48 -0.46 17.40
C GLY A 31 1.68 0.70 18.38
N GLY A 32 1.70 1.95 17.89
CA GLY A 32 1.93 3.14 18.70
C GLY A 32 3.37 3.30 19.24
N LYS A 33 4.34 2.54 18.69
CA LYS A 33 5.71 2.47 19.23
C LYS A 33 6.81 2.64 18.19
N ASN A 34 6.67 1.99 17.04
CA ASN A 34 7.73 1.91 16.03
C ASN A 34 7.37 2.76 14.81
N LEU A 35 8.07 3.87 14.63
CA LEU A 35 7.90 4.71 13.46
C LEU A 35 8.64 4.11 12.27
N SER A 36 7.93 3.84 11.16
CA SER A 36 8.50 3.21 9.97
C SER A 36 9.54 4.08 9.26
N LEU A 37 9.40 5.40 9.34
CA LEU A 37 10.33 6.39 8.77
C LEU A 37 10.59 7.51 9.79
N GLU A 38 11.73 7.43 10.48
CA GLU A 38 12.13 8.42 11.49
C GLU A 38 12.35 9.80 10.87
N VAL A 39 13.17 9.88 9.83
CA VAL A 39 13.56 11.12 9.18
C VAL A 39 12.86 11.26 7.83
N PHE A 40 12.05 12.31 7.68
CA PHE A 40 11.43 12.70 6.41
C PHE A 40 12.28 13.78 5.74
N ASP A 41 13.21 13.38 4.87
CA ASP A 41 14.02 14.32 4.05
C ASP A 41 13.31 14.60 2.73
N GLU A 42 12.83 15.84 2.53
CA GLU A 42 12.12 16.24 1.31
C GLU A 42 12.95 16.06 0.03
N ARG A 43 14.29 16.16 0.11
CA ARG A 43 15.18 15.96 -1.05
C ARG A 43 15.21 14.49 -1.46
N GLN A 44 15.21 13.58 -0.47
CA GLN A 44 15.11 12.13 -0.72
C GLN A 44 13.73 11.79 -1.31
N VAL A 45 12.65 12.36 -0.75
CA VAL A 45 11.30 12.13 -1.28
C VAL A 45 11.18 12.67 -2.71
N GLU A 46 11.71 13.86 -3.02
CA GLU A 46 11.72 14.41 -4.38
C GLU A 46 12.45 13.50 -5.37
N TYR A 47 13.62 13.01 -4.99
CA TYR A 47 14.38 12.03 -5.78
C TYR A 47 13.60 10.74 -6.00
N ASP A 48 12.97 10.19 -4.93
CA ASP A 48 12.19 8.97 -5.03
C ASP A 48 10.97 9.14 -5.95
N MET A 49 10.27 10.29 -5.91
CA MET A 49 9.14 10.58 -6.80
C MET A 49 9.58 10.63 -8.27
N ASP A 50 10.73 11.23 -8.55
CA ASP A 50 11.29 11.25 -9.92
C ASP A 50 11.63 9.84 -10.41
N VAL A 51 12.26 9.02 -9.58
CA VAL A 51 12.59 7.62 -9.89
C VAL A 51 11.31 6.79 -10.12
N ILE A 52 10.30 6.94 -9.26
CA ILE A 52 9.03 6.23 -9.37
C ILE A 52 8.32 6.61 -10.69
N ALA A 53 8.27 7.88 -11.02
CA ALA A 53 7.61 8.35 -12.25
C ALA A 53 8.38 7.96 -13.52
N ASN A 54 9.70 8.20 -13.55
CA ASN A 54 10.48 8.19 -14.79
C ASN A 54 11.29 6.90 -15.01
N ILE A 55 11.70 6.20 -13.92
CA ILE A 55 12.45 4.95 -14.04
C ILE A 55 11.52 3.74 -13.92
N LEU A 56 10.61 3.75 -12.93
CA LEU A 56 9.63 2.66 -12.79
C LEU A 56 8.45 2.81 -13.75
N ASN A 57 8.28 3.95 -14.43
CA ASN A 57 7.14 4.23 -15.30
C ASN A 57 5.77 4.11 -14.61
N CYS A 58 5.71 4.50 -13.34
CA CYS A 58 4.46 4.68 -12.63
C CYS A 58 3.71 5.92 -13.16
N ASN A 59 2.38 5.85 -13.20
CA ASN A 59 1.52 7.01 -13.46
C ASN A 59 0.70 7.38 -12.22
N THR A 60 0.84 6.61 -11.15
CA THR A 60 0.15 6.83 -9.88
C THR A 60 1.04 6.41 -8.71
N ILE A 61 0.72 6.91 -7.51
CA ILE A 61 1.38 6.55 -6.27
C ILE A 61 0.37 6.53 -5.12
N ARG A 62 0.48 5.57 -4.20
CA ARG A 62 -0.25 5.59 -2.92
C ARG A 62 0.69 6.06 -1.83
N LEU A 63 0.39 7.21 -1.25
CA LEU A 63 1.14 7.80 -0.15
C LEU A 63 0.44 7.46 1.17
N GLU A 64 1.11 6.71 2.03
CA GLU A 64 0.58 6.35 3.35
C GLU A 64 1.41 6.96 4.46
N GLY A 65 0.76 7.33 5.57
CA GLY A 65 1.44 7.92 6.71
C GLY A 65 0.47 8.46 7.75
N GLU A 66 0.96 8.67 8.97
CA GLU A 66 0.17 9.25 10.05
C GLU A 66 0.29 10.79 10.09
N ASP A 67 1.47 11.33 9.78
CA ASP A 67 1.70 12.78 9.78
C ASP A 67 1.12 13.44 8.53
N ILE A 68 0.05 14.22 8.70
CA ILE A 68 -0.64 14.91 7.60
C ILE A 68 0.28 15.92 6.90
N GLY A 69 1.22 16.53 7.61
CA GLY A 69 2.19 17.48 7.05
C GLY A 69 3.18 16.77 6.11
N ARG A 70 3.69 15.58 6.49
CA ARG A 70 4.52 14.74 5.61
C ARG A 70 3.74 14.28 4.37
N LEU A 71 2.51 13.82 4.54
CA LEU A 71 1.63 13.44 3.43
C LEU A 71 1.36 14.61 2.49
N HIS A 72 1.12 15.80 3.01
CA HIS A 72 0.94 17.02 2.20
C HIS A 72 2.18 17.31 1.34
N LYS A 73 3.38 17.29 1.93
CA LYS A 73 4.64 17.56 1.23
C LYS A 73 4.92 16.49 0.18
N ALA A 74 4.80 15.20 0.54
CA ALA A 74 4.97 14.09 -0.41
C ALA A 74 3.98 14.20 -1.58
N THR A 75 2.73 14.60 -1.32
CA THR A 75 1.72 14.79 -2.36
C THR A 75 2.11 15.88 -3.36
N LEU A 76 2.64 17.01 -2.91
CA LEU A 76 3.10 18.07 -3.80
C LEU A 76 4.29 17.62 -4.64
N LEU A 77 5.22 16.88 -4.07
CA LEU A 77 6.37 16.33 -4.79
C LEU A 77 5.95 15.26 -5.82
N ALA A 78 5.03 14.38 -5.47
CA ALA A 78 4.45 13.40 -6.39
C ALA A 78 3.70 14.09 -7.54
N HIS A 79 2.90 15.12 -7.25
CA HIS A 79 2.22 15.93 -8.26
C HIS A 79 3.22 16.63 -9.21
N LYS A 80 4.29 17.18 -8.69
CA LYS A 80 5.39 17.78 -9.47
C LYS A 80 6.02 16.77 -10.42
N ALA A 81 6.15 15.50 -10.01
CA ALA A 81 6.62 14.39 -10.84
C ALA A 81 5.58 13.86 -11.84
N GLY A 82 4.35 14.41 -11.85
CA GLY A 82 3.28 14.01 -12.77
C GLY A 82 2.47 12.78 -12.33
N LEU A 83 2.57 12.37 -11.08
CA LEU A 83 1.87 11.21 -10.54
C LEU A 83 0.46 11.58 -10.05
N ARG A 84 -0.55 10.74 -10.36
CA ARG A 84 -1.83 10.73 -9.64
C ARG A 84 -1.59 10.22 -8.23
N VAL A 85 -2.23 10.82 -7.23
CA VAL A 85 -1.98 10.49 -5.84
C VAL A 85 -3.18 9.79 -5.21
N PHE A 86 -2.97 8.63 -4.61
CA PHE A 86 -3.86 8.02 -3.64
C PHE A 86 -3.39 8.45 -2.25
N PHE A 87 -4.09 9.42 -1.68
CA PHE A 87 -3.77 10.04 -0.41
C PHE A 87 -4.33 9.19 0.72
N ASN A 88 -3.47 8.50 1.47
CA ASN A 88 -3.83 7.53 2.50
C ASN A 88 -3.37 7.97 3.90
N PRO A 89 -4.10 8.87 4.56
CA PRO A 89 -3.86 9.15 5.97
C PRO A 89 -4.24 7.90 6.78
N TRP A 90 -3.31 7.41 7.59
CA TRP A 90 -3.49 6.16 8.29
C TRP A 90 -2.97 6.26 9.72
N LYS A 91 -3.89 6.25 10.68
CA LYS A 91 -3.61 6.31 12.11
C LYS A 91 -3.92 4.97 12.74
N HIS A 92 -2.87 4.30 13.23
CA HIS A 92 -3.01 3.01 13.89
C HIS A 92 -3.54 3.16 15.33
N GLU A 93 -4.15 2.08 15.84
CA GLU A 93 -4.66 1.94 17.21
C GLU A 93 -5.71 2.98 17.63
N ALA A 94 -6.20 3.79 16.69
CA ALA A 94 -7.26 4.75 16.94
C ALA A 94 -8.63 4.09 17.05
N ASP A 95 -9.47 4.59 17.95
CA ASP A 95 -10.90 4.25 17.95
C ASP A 95 -11.66 5.04 16.86
N ALA A 96 -12.97 4.79 16.74
CA ALA A 96 -13.78 5.40 15.70
C ALA A 96 -13.86 6.93 15.81
N ASP A 97 -13.90 7.50 17.01
CA ASP A 97 -14.02 8.94 17.21
C ASP A 97 -12.68 9.64 16.98
N GLU A 98 -11.58 9.04 17.42
CA GLU A 98 -10.21 9.48 17.13
C GLU A 98 -9.93 9.42 15.62
N SER A 99 -10.32 8.32 14.96
CA SER A 99 -10.19 8.17 13.51
C SER A 99 -10.96 9.25 12.76
N ILE A 100 -12.21 9.55 13.13
CA ILE A 100 -13.03 10.59 12.49
C ILE A 100 -12.41 11.98 12.69
N LYS A 101 -11.89 12.28 13.87
CA LYS A 101 -11.22 13.56 14.13
C LYS A 101 -9.99 13.71 13.25
N TYR A 102 -9.12 12.73 13.23
CA TYR A 102 -7.91 12.69 12.41
C TYR A 102 -8.22 12.79 10.91
N ILE A 103 -9.13 11.98 10.41
CA ILE A 103 -9.55 11.96 9.00
C ILE A 103 -10.22 13.28 8.59
N SER A 104 -10.90 13.98 9.50
CA SER A 104 -11.48 15.30 9.22
C SER A 104 -10.40 16.32 8.83
N GLU A 105 -9.28 16.35 9.55
CA GLU A 105 -8.16 17.25 9.24
C GLU A 105 -7.46 16.84 7.94
N ALA A 106 -7.23 15.53 7.77
CA ALA A 106 -6.64 14.98 6.53
C ALA A 106 -7.50 15.31 5.29
N ALA A 107 -8.83 15.22 5.40
CA ALA A 107 -9.76 15.52 4.31
C ALA A 107 -9.77 17.01 3.93
N LYS A 108 -9.60 17.93 4.88
CA LYS A 108 -9.43 19.35 4.59
C LYS A 108 -8.14 19.62 3.81
N THR A 109 -7.04 18.99 4.25
CA THR A 109 -5.75 19.08 3.56
C THR A 109 -5.83 18.52 2.14
N ALA A 110 -6.46 17.36 1.96
CA ALA A 110 -6.67 16.75 0.65
C ALA A 110 -7.52 17.64 -0.27
N GLU A 111 -8.55 18.32 0.24
CA GLU A 111 -9.35 19.26 -0.55
C GLU A 111 -8.54 20.47 -0.99
N GLN A 112 -7.69 21.03 -0.13
CA GLN A 112 -6.79 22.13 -0.49
C GLN A 112 -5.84 21.72 -1.62
N LEU A 113 -5.24 20.52 -1.54
CA LEU A 113 -4.39 19.97 -2.60
C LEU A 113 -5.16 19.78 -3.91
N ARG A 114 -6.38 19.21 -3.85
CA ARG A 114 -7.24 19.04 -5.02
C ARG A 114 -7.59 20.37 -5.68
N GLN A 115 -7.87 21.42 -4.90
CA GLN A 115 -8.15 22.77 -5.41
C GLN A 115 -6.91 23.42 -6.04
N GLN A 116 -5.71 23.00 -5.67
CA GLN A 116 -4.45 23.39 -6.31
C GLN A 116 -4.17 22.62 -7.61
N GLY A 117 -5.06 21.71 -8.02
CA GLY A 117 -4.97 20.95 -9.27
C GLY A 117 -4.34 19.57 -9.14
N VAL A 118 -4.09 19.08 -7.91
CA VAL A 118 -3.59 17.71 -7.71
C VAL A 118 -4.67 16.69 -8.10
N ASP A 119 -4.33 15.75 -8.99
CA ASP A 119 -5.18 14.59 -9.29
C ASP A 119 -5.10 13.61 -8.11
N LEU A 120 -6.12 13.64 -7.25
CA LEU A 120 -6.10 13.00 -5.94
C LEU A 120 -7.34 12.13 -5.70
N VAL A 121 -7.09 10.89 -5.25
CA VAL A 121 -8.08 9.96 -4.69
C VAL A 121 -7.82 9.85 -3.20
N PHE A 122 -8.83 10.04 -2.37
CA PHE A 122 -8.71 9.87 -0.92
C PHE A 122 -8.91 8.40 -0.55
N VAL A 123 -8.00 7.82 0.24
CA VAL A 123 -8.12 6.49 0.82
C VAL A 123 -8.61 6.61 2.26
N ALA A 124 -9.81 6.11 2.55
CA ALA A 124 -10.50 6.30 3.83
C ALA A 124 -9.92 5.49 5.01
N GLY A 125 -8.90 4.72 4.74
CA GLY A 125 -8.21 3.83 5.67
C GLY A 125 -7.71 2.58 4.95
N CYS A 126 -6.93 1.79 5.67
CA CYS A 126 -6.39 0.53 5.20
C CYS A 126 -6.59 -0.52 6.30
N GLU A 127 -7.17 -1.67 5.95
CA GLU A 127 -7.37 -2.82 6.84
C GLU A 127 -7.82 -2.41 8.26
N TYR A 128 -8.82 -1.50 8.33
CA TYR A 128 -9.25 -0.87 9.57
C TYR A 128 -9.56 -1.88 10.67
N SER A 129 -10.10 -3.04 10.29
CA SER A 129 -10.47 -4.10 11.22
C SER A 129 -9.27 -4.63 12.04
N LEU A 130 -8.06 -4.61 11.48
CA LEU A 130 -6.83 -5.04 12.17
C LEU A 130 -6.08 -3.86 12.80
N PHE A 131 -5.92 -2.74 12.08
CA PHE A 131 -5.06 -1.64 12.50
C PHE A 131 -5.75 -0.60 13.39
N SER A 132 -7.09 -0.65 13.51
CA SER A 132 -7.86 0.28 14.35
C SER A 132 -8.84 -0.46 15.25
N LYS A 133 -9.32 0.24 16.28
CA LYS A 133 -10.22 -0.35 17.28
C LYS A 133 -11.69 -0.27 16.87
N GLY A 134 -12.49 -1.20 17.40
CA GLY A 134 -13.95 -1.14 17.36
C GLY A 134 -14.62 -2.05 16.35
N ALA A 135 -13.92 -2.51 15.29
CA ALA A 135 -14.46 -3.49 14.34
C ALA A 135 -14.23 -4.92 14.85
N PHE A 136 -12.98 -5.35 14.98
CA PHE A 136 -12.61 -6.61 15.60
C PHE A 136 -12.43 -6.45 17.12
N PRO A 137 -12.68 -7.49 17.93
CA PRO A 137 -12.33 -7.52 19.33
C PRO A 137 -10.82 -7.47 19.54
N GLY A 138 -10.36 -6.70 20.51
CA GLY A 138 -8.96 -6.54 20.91
C GLY A 138 -8.52 -5.08 20.94
N ASP A 139 -7.67 -4.75 21.91
CA ASP A 139 -7.15 -3.41 22.14
C ASP A 139 -5.85 -3.14 21.37
N THR A 140 -5.18 -4.22 20.90
CA THR A 140 -3.92 -4.17 20.14
C THR A 140 -4.08 -4.86 18.80
N PHE A 141 -3.20 -4.53 17.84
CA PHE A 141 -3.11 -5.23 16.55
C PHE A 141 -2.98 -6.75 16.73
N ASP A 142 -2.09 -7.19 17.61
CA ASP A 142 -1.83 -8.63 17.86
C ASP A 142 -3.09 -9.35 18.36
N GLU A 143 -3.85 -8.74 19.26
CA GLU A 143 -5.11 -9.32 19.77
C GLU A 143 -6.17 -9.43 18.66
N ARG A 144 -6.30 -8.42 17.81
CA ARG A 144 -7.23 -8.44 16.68
C ARG A 144 -6.82 -9.46 15.62
N LEU A 145 -5.53 -9.58 15.34
CA LEU A 145 -5.00 -10.61 14.45
C LEU A 145 -5.22 -12.00 15.02
N GLN A 146 -4.93 -12.22 16.31
CA GLN A 146 -5.21 -13.50 16.98
C GLN A 146 -6.70 -13.83 16.96
N TRP A 147 -7.58 -12.84 17.18
CA TRP A 147 -9.01 -13.04 17.06
C TRP A 147 -9.39 -13.55 15.66
N LEU A 148 -8.84 -12.97 14.60
CA LEU A 148 -9.13 -13.35 13.22
C LEU A 148 -8.64 -14.77 12.91
N ILE A 149 -7.37 -15.07 13.18
CA ILE A 149 -6.77 -16.36 12.79
C ILE A 149 -7.28 -17.55 13.62
N THR A 150 -7.72 -17.32 14.85
CA THR A 150 -8.25 -18.38 15.74
C THR A 150 -9.77 -18.49 15.69
N LEU A 151 -10.47 -17.67 14.90
CA LEU A 151 -11.92 -17.55 14.93
C LEU A 151 -12.64 -18.89 14.72
N ALA A 152 -12.25 -19.67 13.71
CA ALA A 152 -12.86 -20.96 13.41
C ALA A 152 -12.64 -21.99 14.54
N GLN A 153 -11.44 -22.02 15.12
CA GLN A 153 -11.13 -22.94 16.23
C GLN A 153 -11.93 -22.59 17.49
N ARG A 154 -11.98 -21.29 17.80
CA ARG A 154 -12.63 -20.79 19.03
C ARG A 154 -14.15 -20.92 18.99
N THR A 155 -14.76 -20.82 17.84
CA THR A 155 -16.22 -20.92 17.68
C THR A 155 -16.70 -22.37 17.48
N GLY A 156 -15.79 -23.29 17.18
CA GLY A 156 -16.09 -24.72 17.04
C GLY A 156 -16.84 -25.12 15.76
N SER A 157 -17.26 -24.17 14.93
CA SER A 157 -17.85 -24.43 13.63
C SER A 157 -17.69 -23.27 12.65
N GLN A 158 -17.69 -23.56 11.35
CA GLN A 158 -17.65 -22.53 10.31
C GLN A 158 -18.86 -21.60 10.35
N GLU A 159 -20.04 -22.12 10.65
CA GLU A 159 -21.27 -21.32 10.75
C GLU A 159 -21.18 -20.30 11.88
N ALA A 160 -20.72 -20.72 13.06
CA ALA A 160 -20.51 -19.82 14.20
C ALA A 160 -19.42 -18.78 13.91
N ALA A 161 -18.32 -19.19 13.26
CA ALA A 161 -17.27 -18.28 12.82
C ALA A 161 -17.79 -17.23 11.84
N MET A 162 -18.57 -17.65 10.85
CA MET A 162 -19.17 -16.74 9.87
C MET A 162 -20.14 -15.75 10.54
N LYS A 163 -20.94 -16.18 11.51
CA LYS A 163 -21.84 -15.31 12.27
C LYS A 163 -21.09 -14.24 13.05
N GLU A 164 -19.98 -14.59 13.72
CA GLU A 164 -19.16 -13.62 14.45
C GLU A 164 -18.44 -12.66 13.48
N MET A 165 -17.95 -13.17 12.34
CA MET A 165 -17.34 -12.33 11.29
C MET A 165 -18.36 -11.34 10.71
N ASN A 166 -19.59 -11.76 10.43
CA ASN A 166 -20.65 -10.88 9.92
C ASN A 166 -20.92 -9.73 10.89
N LYS A 167 -21.04 -10.00 12.20
CA LYS A 167 -21.18 -8.95 13.21
C LYS A 167 -20.01 -7.97 13.24
N ALA A 168 -18.81 -8.48 13.06
CA ALA A 168 -17.60 -7.64 12.99
C ALA A 168 -17.61 -6.76 11.74
N ASN A 169 -18.00 -7.30 10.58
CA ASN A 169 -18.17 -6.54 9.34
C ASN A 169 -19.32 -5.51 9.43
N GLU A 170 -20.40 -5.78 10.13
CA GLU A 170 -21.46 -4.80 10.41
C GLU A 170 -20.91 -3.60 11.20
N ARG A 171 -20.11 -3.86 12.25
CA ARG A 171 -19.43 -2.78 13.01
C ARG A 171 -18.45 -1.99 12.14
N LEU A 172 -17.64 -2.70 11.35
CA LEU A 172 -16.69 -2.07 10.42
C LEU A 172 -17.42 -1.13 9.45
N ASN A 173 -18.47 -1.59 8.78
CA ASN A 173 -19.22 -0.78 7.83
C ASN A 173 -19.94 0.40 8.49
N ALA A 174 -20.42 0.26 9.72
CA ALA A 174 -20.97 1.37 10.49
C ALA A 174 -19.91 2.45 10.79
N ILE A 175 -18.67 2.05 11.13
CA ILE A 175 -17.55 2.97 11.33
C ILE A 175 -17.15 3.64 10.01
N LEU A 176 -16.98 2.86 8.93
CA LEU A 176 -16.63 3.37 7.61
C LEU A 176 -17.68 4.35 7.06
N ALA A 177 -18.97 4.10 7.29
CA ALA A 177 -20.03 5.04 6.91
C ALA A 177 -19.87 6.41 7.62
N ARG A 178 -19.52 6.41 8.92
CA ARG A 178 -19.23 7.65 9.67
C ARG A 178 -17.99 8.37 9.12
N ILE A 179 -16.92 7.62 8.85
CA ILE A 179 -15.66 8.14 8.25
C ILE A 179 -15.97 8.74 6.86
N CYS A 180 -16.65 8.00 5.97
CA CYS A 180 -17.01 8.49 4.63
C CYS A 180 -17.87 9.75 4.69
N LYS A 181 -18.86 9.81 5.59
CA LYS A 181 -19.66 11.02 5.81
C LYS A 181 -18.80 12.21 6.20
N CYS A 182 -17.80 12.01 7.06
CA CYS A 182 -16.86 13.04 7.47
C CYS A 182 -15.99 13.50 6.29
N ILE A 183 -15.44 12.56 5.51
CA ILE A 183 -14.62 12.87 4.33
C ILE A 183 -15.45 13.66 3.31
N ARG A 184 -16.63 13.19 2.93
CA ARG A 184 -17.50 13.84 1.92
C ARG A 184 -17.93 15.25 2.32
N LYS A 185 -17.98 15.56 3.61
CA LYS A 185 -18.21 16.92 4.10
C LYS A 185 -17.05 17.87 3.74
N ASN A 186 -15.83 17.40 3.81
CA ASN A 186 -14.61 18.19 3.71
C ASN A 186 -13.89 18.04 2.36
N PHE A 187 -14.06 16.93 1.64
CA PHE A 187 -13.38 16.59 0.39
C PHE A 187 -14.37 16.25 -0.72
N LYS A 188 -14.13 16.76 -1.95
CA LYS A 188 -15.03 16.65 -3.12
C LYS A 188 -14.52 15.73 -4.23
N GLY A 189 -13.34 15.11 -4.04
CA GLY A 189 -12.75 14.18 -5.01
C GLY A 189 -13.25 12.74 -4.85
N LYS A 190 -12.61 11.82 -5.59
CA LYS A 190 -12.88 10.37 -5.55
C LYS A 190 -12.43 9.78 -4.21
N LEU A 191 -13.16 8.78 -3.73
CA LEU A 191 -12.96 8.11 -2.45
C LEU A 191 -12.85 6.60 -2.66
N THR A 192 -11.88 5.97 -2.00
CA THR A 192 -11.74 4.52 -1.90
C THR A 192 -11.36 4.10 -0.48
N TYR A 193 -11.19 2.81 -0.27
CA TYR A 193 -10.71 2.16 0.94
C TYR A 193 -9.75 1.04 0.55
N SER A 194 -8.75 0.73 1.35
CA SER A 194 -7.82 -0.39 1.17
C SER A 194 -8.27 -1.53 2.07
N SER A 195 -8.93 -2.51 1.49
CA SER A 195 -9.58 -3.60 2.23
C SER A 195 -8.74 -4.87 2.25
N GLY A 196 -8.50 -5.43 3.41
CA GLY A 196 -8.04 -6.81 3.49
C GLY A 196 -9.09 -7.79 2.93
N THR A 197 -8.63 -8.94 2.41
CA THR A 197 -9.53 -9.93 1.80
C THR A 197 -10.50 -10.59 2.79
N TRP A 198 -10.28 -10.46 4.09
CA TRP A 198 -11.17 -10.95 5.16
C TRP A 198 -12.30 -9.97 5.49
N GLU A 199 -12.24 -8.72 5.04
CA GLU A 199 -13.26 -7.70 5.26
C GLU A 199 -14.37 -7.80 4.20
N GLN A 200 -15.63 -7.59 4.64
CA GLN A 200 -16.79 -7.46 3.75
C GLN A 200 -17.26 -6.02 3.77
N ILE A 201 -16.87 -5.25 2.76
CA ILE A 201 -17.08 -3.81 2.69
C ILE A 201 -18.36 -3.46 1.95
N ASP A 202 -19.11 -2.49 2.48
CA ASP A 202 -20.17 -1.81 1.73
C ASP A 202 -19.56 -0.83 0.72
N TRP A 203 -19.28 -1.35 -0.47
CA TRP A 203 -18.68 -0.56 -1.54
C TRP A 203 -19.60 0.55 -2.09
N SER A 204 -20.87 0.63 -1.67
CA SER A 204 -21.73 1.76 -2.04
C SER A 204 -21.23 3.09 -1.50
N LEU A 205 -20.45 3.08 -0.42
CA LEU A 205 -19.83 4.24 0.22
C LEU A 205 -18.69 4.87 -0.60
N PHE A 206 -18.13 4.12 -1.57
CA PHE A 206 -16.88 4.44 -2.26
C PHE A 206 -17.08 4.57 -3.78
N ASP A 207 -16.18 5.30 -4.44
CA ASP A 207 -16.19 5.47 -5.91
C ASP A 207 -15.42 4.36 -6.63
N LEU A 208 -14.43 3.75 -5.96
CA LEU A 208 -13.62 2.63 -6.45
C LEU A 208 -13.61 1.52 -5.40
N VAL A 209 -13.46 0.29 -5.87
CA VAL A 209 -13.16 -0.87 -5.04
C VAL A 209 -11.64 -0.94 -4.87
N GLY A 210 -11.15 -0.87 -3.64
CA GLY A 210 -9.73 -1.02 -3.32
C GLY A 210 -9.50 -2.25 -2.44
N VAL A 211 -8.64 -3.16 -2.86
CA VAL A 211 -8.38 -4.41 -2.15
C VAL A 211 -6.89 -4.70 -2.06
N ASP A 212 -6.42 -5.09 -0.88
CA ASP A 212 -5.08 -5.59 -0.63
C ASP A 212 -5.08 -7.06 -1.04
N TYR A 213 -4.51 -7.34 -2.24
CA TYR A 213 -4.77 -8.59 -2.93
C TYR A 213 -3.48 -9.36 -3.19
N TYR A 214 -3.02 -10.05 -2.16
CA TYR A 214 -1.86 -10.93 -2.21
C TYR A 214 -2.26 -12.32 -2.64
N ARG A 215 -1.39 -12.99 -3.42
CA ARG A 215 -1.49 -14.44 -3.68
C ARG A 215 -0.70 -15.18 -2.62
N ASN A 216 -1.36 -16.07 -1.89
CA ASN A 216 -0.81 -16.74 -0.71
C ASN A 216 -0.58 -18.24 -0.94
N GLY A 217 -0.09 -18.59 -2.14
CA GLY A 217 0.22 -19.97 -2.53
C GLY A 217 -0.92 -20.73 -3.22
N GLU A 218 -2.11 -20.12 -3.37
CA GLU A 218 -3.18 -20.69 -4.20
C GLU A 218 -2.82 -20.72 -5.69
N THR A 219 -3.57 -21.50 -6.49
CA THR A 219 -3.38 -21.55 -7.94
C THR A 219 -3.73 -20.20 -8.60
N GLU A 220 -3.22 -19.96 -9.81
CA GLU A 220 -3.52 -18.73 -10.55
C GLU A 220 -5.01 -18.58 -10.84
N GLU A 221 -5.69 -19.69 -11.16
CA GLU A 221 -7.12 -19.74 -11.40
C GLU A 221 -7.92 -19.34 -10.14
N ALA A 222 -7.55 -19.89 -8.98
CA ALA A 222 -8.21 -19.56 -7.71
C ALA A 222 -7.97 -18.09 -7.34
N TYR A 223 -6.75 -17.58 -7.55
CA TYR A 223 -6.42 -16.18 -7.33
C TYR A 223 -7.27 -15.27 -8.22
N LEU A 224 -7.37 -15.56 -9.53
CA LEU A 224 -8.19 -14.79 -10.46
C LEU A 224 -9.69 -14.88 -10.13
N GLN A 225 -10.20 -16.07 -9.81
CA GLN A 225 -11.59 -16.28 -9.41
C GLN A 225 -11.96 -15.48 -8.14
N GLY A 226 -11.01 -15.32 -7.22
CA GLY A 226 -11.22 -14.52 -6.00
C GLY A 226 -11.55 -13.05 -6.28
N LEU A 227 -11.22 -12.52 -7.46
CA LEU A 227 -11.57 -11.16 -7.87
C LEU A 227 -13.05 -10.99 -8.26
N ASP A 228 -13.77 -12.06 -8.57
CA ASP A 228 -15.15 -11.98 -9.07
C ASP A 228 -16.10 -11.32 -8.07
N ARG A 229 -15.88 -11.51 -6.78
CA ARG A 229 -16.69 -10.87 -5.71
C ARG A 229 -16.56 -9.34 -5.69
N TYR A 230 -15.53 -8.79 -6.30
CA TYR A 230 -15.29 -7.34 -6.39
C TYR A 230 -15.84 -6.72 -7.69
N ARG A 231 -16.33 -7.52 -8.64
CA ARG A 231 -16.88 -7.07 -9.93
C ARG A 231 -18.31 -6.57 -9.79
N ILE A 232 -18.49 -5.44 -9.15
CA ILE A 232 -19.78 -4.83 -8.82
C ILE A 232 -20.12 -3.60 -9.68
N GLY A 233 -19.47 -3.46 -10.84
CA GLY A 233 -19.68 -2.33 -11.75
C GLY A 233 -18.89 -1.06 -11.39
N LYS A 234 -17.95 -1.14 -10.44
CA LYS A 234 -17.01 -0.05 -10.10
C LYS A 234 -15.60 -0.42 -10.53
N PRO A 235 -14.72 0.58 -10.78
CA PRO A 235 -13.31 0.31 -11.02
C PRO A 235 -12.69 -0.44 -9.83
N ILE A 236 -11.87 -1.47 -10.13
CA ILE A 236 -11.18 -2.28 -9.13
C ILE A 236 -9.70 -1.90 -9.14
N VAL A 237 -9.14 -1.61 -7.97
CA VAL A 237 -7.74 -1.31 -7.77
C VAL A 237 -7.17 -2.29 -6.74
N CYS A 238 -6.12 -3.02 -7.11
CA CYS A 238 -5.29 -3.74 -6.17
C CYS A 238 -4.44 -2.71 -5.41
N MET A 239 -4.77 -2.47 -4.14
CA MET A 239 -4.17 -1.43 -3.33
C MET A 239 -2.84 -1.87 -2.73
N GLU A 240 -2.65 -3.18 -2.55
CA GLU A 240 -1.40 -3.81 -2.15
C GLU A 240 -1.22 -5.16 -2.80
N MET A 241 -0.03 -5.41 -3.32
CA MET A 241 0.50 -6.71 -3.68
C MET A 241 2.02 -6.66 -3.60
N GLY A 242 2.65 -7.74 -3.22
CA GLY A 242 4.09 -7.80 -3.07
C GLY A 242 4.56 -9.13 -2.50
N CYS A 243 5.87 -9.27 -2.37
CA CYS A 243 6.51 -10.47 -1.84
C CYS A 243 7.80 -10.09 -1.10
N CYS A 244 8.13 -10.84 -0.08
CA CYS A 244 9.43 -10.74 0.59
C CYS A 244 10.55 -11.32 -0.29
N ALA A 245 11.82 -10.99 0.00
CA ALA A 245 12.98 -11.33 -0.83
C ALA A 245 13.77 -12.52 -0.27
N TYR A 246 13.11 -13.66 -0.02
CA TYR A 246 13.74 -14.90 0.43
C TYR A 246 13.09 -16.15 -0.21
N GLU A 247 13.81 -17.26 -0.24
CA GLU A 247 13.33 -18.54 -0.81
C GLU A 247 12.09 -19.05 -0.06
N GLY A 248 11.00 -19.33 -0.78
CA GLY A 248 9.72 -19.76 -0.24
C GLY A 248 8.77 -18.61 0.17
N ALA A 249 9.16 -17.33 0.00
CA ALA A 249 8.32 -16.18 0.31
C ALA A 249 7.07 -16.10 -0.59
N ALA A 250 7.18 -16.51 -1.85
CA ALA A 250 6.08 -16.51 -2.82
C ALA A 250 4.88 -17.35 -2.38
N ALA A 251 5.13 -18.48 -1.70
CA ALA A 251 4.08 -19.32 -1.16
C ALA A 251 3.37 -18.74 0.09
N LYS A 252 4.00 -17.77 0.77
CA LYS A 252 3.47 -17.09 1.95
C LYS A 252 2.74 -15.79 1.60
N GLY A 253 3.03 -15.20 0.42
CA GLY A 253 2.39 -13.98 -0.07
C GLY A 253 2.39 -12.85 0.96
N GLY A 254 1.21 -12.34 1.32
CA GLY A 254 1.02 -11.28 2.31
C GLY A 254 1.44 -11.62 3.74
N PHE A 255 1.78 -12.88 4.03
CA PHE A 255 2.29 -13.32 5.35
C PHE A 255 3.79 -13.62 5.34
N GLY A 256 4.50 -13.26 4.27
CA GLY A 256 5.93 -13.52 4.14
C GLY A 256 6.78 -12.96 5.28
N PHE A 257 6.43 -11.80 5.82
CA PHE A 257 7.11 -11.14 6.94
C PHE A 257 7.06 -11.95 8.25
N SER A 258 6.08 -12.83 8.43
CA SER A 258 5.82 -13.55 9.70
C SER A 258 6.92 -14.50 10.13
N VAL A 259 7.88 -14.83 9.26
CA VAL A 259 9.07 -15.62 9.61
C VAL A 259 10.01 -14.86 10.54
N LEU A 260 9.93 -13.52 10.59
CA LEU A 260 10.64 -12.68 11.57
C LEU A 260 9.80 -12.58 12.83
N GLN A 261 10.29 -13.20 13.93
CA GLN A 261 9.58 -13.26 15.20
C GLN A 261 9.99 -12.17 16.18
N GLY A 262 11.07 -11.45 15.89
CA GLY A 262 11.58 -10.39 16.74
C GLY A 262 12.97 -9.91 16.31
N ILE A 263 13.51 -8.98 17.08
CA ILE A 263 14.84 -8.42 16.90
C ILE A 263 15.58 -8.54 18.24
N ASP A 264 16.81 -9.07 18.23
CA ASP A 264 17.64 -9.19 19.42
C ASP A 264 18.24 -7.84 19.88
N GLU A 265 18.93 -7.83 21.01
CA GLU A 265 19.59 -6.64 21.56
C GLU A 265 20.70 -6.05 20.67
N ASN A 266 21.21 -6.83 19.72
CA ASN A 266 22.22 -6.41 18.74
C ASN A 266 21.61 -5.95 17.41
N GLY A 267 20.27 -5.91 17.29
CA GLY A 267 19.55 -5.55 16.09
C GLY A 267 19.45 -6.66 15.05
N ASN A 268 19.69 -7.93 15.44
CA ASN A 268 19.59 -9.07 14.54
C ASN A 268 18.17 -9.63 14.52
N GLY A 269 17.71 -10.06 13.35
CA GLY A 269 16.43 -10.75 13.23
C GLY A 269 16.42 -12.10 13.93
N ILE A 270 15.39 -12.35 14.73
CA ILE A 270 15.07 -13.67 15.31
C ILE A 270 14.04 -14.31 14.40
N TYR A 271 14.43 -15.41 13.75
CA TYR A 271 13.60 -16.08 12.76
C TYR A 271 12.94 -17.35 13.28
N GLU A 272 11.81 -17.73 12.68
CA GLU A 272 11.04 -18.92 12.99
C GLU A 272 11.93 -20.18 13.00
N GLY A 273 11.87 -20.95 14.10
CA GLY A 273 12.69 -22.13 14.29
C GLY A 273 14.20 -21.86 14.38
N GLY A 274 14.64 -20.62 14.64
CA GLY A 274 16.05 -20.22 14.69
C GLY A 274 16.77 -20.28 13.33
N LYS A 275 16.04 -20.35 12.23
CA LYS A 275 16.58 -20.56 10.89
C LYS A 275 16.49 -19.27 10.07
N VAL A 276 17.63 -18.67 9.78
CA VAL A 276 17.69 -17.49 8.90
C VAL A 276 17.28 -17.90 7.49
N PRO A 277 16.27 -17.24 6.86
CA PRO A 277 15.90 -17.51 5.48
C PRO A 277 17.05 -17.25 4.51
N VAL A 278 17.04 -17.94 3.36
CA VAL A 278 17.99 -17.68 2.28
C VAL A 278 17.45 -16.52 1.44
N ARG A 279 18.23 -15.43 1.31
CA ARG A 279 17.85 -14.28 0.50
C ARG A 279 17.64 -14.66 -0.96
N SER A 280 16.53 -14.23 -1.56
CA SER A 280 16.19 -14.44 -2.97
C SER A 280 15.44 -13.23 -3.53
N GLU A 281 16.17 -12.25 -4.07
CA GLU A 281 15.55 -11.11 -4.78
C GLU A 281 14.86 -11.56 -6.07
N LYS A 282 15.34 -12.64 -6.67
CA LYS A 282 14.72 -13.24 -7.85
C LYS A 282 13.31 -13.74 -7.57
N GLU A 283 13.08 -14.39 -6.44
CA GLU A 283 11.74 -14.89 -6.09
C GLU A 283 10.75 -13.73 -5.90
N GLN A 284 11.18 -12.64 -5.23
CA GLN A 284 10.40 -11.42 -5.12
C GLN A 284 10.05 -10.84 -6.50
N ALA A 285 11.03 -10.74 -7.39
CA ALA A 285 10.85 -10.20 -8.73
C ALA A 285 9.90 -11.05 -9.59
N ASP A 286 10.07 -12.38 -9.57
CA ASP A 286 9.24 -13.32 -10.32
C ASP A 286 7.78 -13.29 -9.82
N TYR A 287 7.57 -13.23 -8.49
CA TYR A 287 6.25 -13.10 -7.91
C TYR A 287 5.56 -11.83 -8.40
N ILE A 288 6.23 -10.67 -8.28
CA ILE A 288 5.67 -9.37 -8.67
C ILE A 288 5.30 -9.38 -10.16
N GLU A 289 6.19 -9.85 -11.06
CA GLU A 289 5.88 -9.92 -12.49
C GLU A 289 4.68 -10.83 -12.77
N THR A 290 4.63 -12.02 -12.14
CA THR A 290 3.53 -12.97 -12.32
C THR A 290 2.20 -12.35 -11.89
N GLN A 291 2.14 -11.76 -10.69
CA GLN A 291 0.90 -11.15 -10.20
C GLN A 291 0.46 -9.95 -11.06
N LEU A 292 1.38 -9.11 -11.51
CA LEU A 292 1.06 -7.99 -12.40
C LEU A 292 0.44 -8.47 -13.72
N ASN A 293 0.98 -9.54 -14.31
CA ASN A 293 0.44 -10.12 -15.54
C ASN A 293 -0.97 -10.70 -15.31
N LEU A 294 -1.19 -11.42 -14.21
CA LEU A 294 -2.49 -11.97 -13.84
C LEU A 294 -3.53 -10.86 -13.62
N LEU A 295 -3.20 -9.86 -12.82
CA LEU A 295 -4.10 -8.73 -12.52
C LEU A 295 -4.42 -7.91 -13.77
N HIS A 296 -3.43 -7.68 -14.64
CA HIS A 296 -3.66 -7.03 -15.92
C HIS A 296 -4.58 -7.85 -16.82
N SER A 297 -4.36 -9.17 -16.95
CA SER A 297 -5.22 -10.06 -17.73
C SER A 297 -6.65 -10.14 -17.21
N ALA A 298 -6.83 -9.98 -15.88
CA ALA A 298 -8.13 -9.89 -15.24
C ALA A 298 -8.86 -8.57 -15.49
N GLY A 299 -8.21 -7.59 -16.12
CA GLY A 299 -8.81 -6.30 -16.47
C GLY A 299 -9.10 -5.41 -15.27
N ILE A 300 -8.28 -5.48 -14.20
CA ILE A 300 -8.38 -4.51 -13.09
C ILE A 300 -7.88 -3.13 -13.53
N ASN A 301 -8.39 -2.09 -12.87
CA ASN A 301 -8.15 -0.71 -13.28
C ASN A 301 -6.84 -0.13 -12.73
N GLY A 302 -6.23 -0.78 -11.74
CA GLY A 302 -4.98 -0.29 -11.17
C GLY A 302 -4.33 -1.27 -10.20
N VAL A 303 -3.05 -1.06 -9.96
CA VAL A 303 -2.26 -1.84 -9.01
C VAL A 303 -1.23 -0.96 -8.32
N PHE A 304 -1.03 -1.19 -7.03
CA PHE A 304 0.06 -0.66 -6.23
C PHE A 304 0.92 -1.80 -5.71
N VAL A 305 2.21 -1.79 -6.06
CA VAL A 305 3.18 -2.73 -5.50
C VAL A 305 3.60 -2.21 -4.13
N TYR A 306 3.42 -3.01 -3.11
CA TYR A 306 3.81 -2.74 -1.74
C TYR A 306 5.23 -3.23 -1.51
N VAL A 307 6.16 -2.42 -1.17
CA VAL A 307 6.26 -0.99 -0.95
C VAL A 307 7.55 -0.47 -1.61
N PHE A 308 7.65 0.80 -1.98
CA PHE A 308 8.87 1.30 -2.62
C PHE A 308 10.08 1.17 -1.70
N ARG A 309 10.03 1.75 -0.49
CA ARG A 309 11.09 1.75 0.52
C ARG A 309 10.51 1.52 1.91
N TYR A 310 11.21 0.73 2.75
CA TYR A 310 10.72 0.39 4.09
C TYR A 310 11.87 0.32 5.11
N PRO A 311 12.36 1.47 5.63
CA PRO A 311 13.59 1.57 6.42
C PRO A 311 13.55 0.86 7.77
N ILE A 312 12.36 0.53 8.29
CA ILE A 312 12.20 -0.22 9.55
C ILE A 312 12.83 -1.62 9.49
N PHE A 313 13.02 -2.16 8.26
CA PHE A 313 13.72 -3.41 8.00
C PHE A 313 15.01 -3.13 7.22
N PRO A 314 16.11 -2.75 7.89
CA PRO A 314 17.34 -2.36 7.22
C PRO A 314 18.07 -3.54 6.60
N TYR A 315 18.72 -3.29 5.46
CA TYR A 315 19.62 -4.24 4.82
C TYR A 315 20.97 -4.30 5.56
N ARG A 316 21.40 -5.52 5.84
CA ARG A 316 22.72 -5.81 6.42
C ARG A 316 23.42 -6.91 5.63
N THR A 317 24.74 -6.81 5.46
CA THR A 317 25.55 -7.79 4.72
C THR A 317 25.88 -9.07 5.52
N SER A 318 25.65 -9.07 6.83
CA SER A 318 25.83 -10.22 7.72
C SER A 318 24.47 -10.82 8.10
N GLY A 319 24.40 -12.07 8.53
CA GLY A 319 23.23 -12.92 8.77
C GLY A 319 22.04 -12.38 9.57
N CYS A 320 21.97 -11.08 9.73
CA CYS A 320 20.97 -10.30 10.44
C CYS A 320 20.16 -9.41 9.50
N ASP A 321 20.19 -9.71 8.21
CA ASP A 321 19.51 -8.96 7.17
C ASP A 321 18.00 -9.04 7.35
N GLN A 322 17.39 -7.93 7.78
CA GLN A 322 15.94 -7.83 7.95
C GLN A 322 15.24 -7.41 6.66
N ASP A 323 15.98 -6.81 5.71
CA ASP A 323 15.39 -6.37 4.44
C ASP A 323 14.81 -7.54 3.62
N MET A 324 15.33 -8.74 3.77
CA MET A 324 14.79 -9.91 3.06
C MET A 324 13.34 -10.25 3.44
N VAL A 325 12.87 -9.85 4.63
CA VAL A 325 11.48 -10.01 5.06
C VAL A 325 10.63 -8.77 4.84
N SER A 326 11.17 -7.73 4.22
CA SER A 326 10.39 -6.59 3.75
C SER A 326 9.87 -6.81 2.34
N TYR A 327 8.76 -6.15 2.03
CA TYR A 327 8.22 -6.10 0.66
C TYR A 327 8.89 -5.02 -0.20
N ALA A 328 9.83 -4.26 0.37
CA ALA A 328 10.43 -3.11 -0.29
C ALA A 328 11.12 -3.48 -1.61
N LEU A 329 10.96 -2.63 -2.63
CA LEU A 329 11.63 -2.75 -3.93
C LEU A 329 13.10 -2.37 -3.86
N VAL A 330 13.48 -1.61 -2.83
CA VAL A 330 14.85 -1.14 -2.61
C VAL A 330 15.34 -1.51 -1.23
N LYS A 331 16.64 -1.75 -1.08
CA LYS A 331 17.33 -1.99 0.19
C LYS A 331 17.51 -0.67 0.91
N SER A 332 17.00 -0.52 2.13
CA SER A 332 17.29 0.62 2.99
C SER A 332 18.50 0.32 3.87
N PHE A 333 19.45 1.26 3.95
CA PHE A 333 20.60 1.11 4.82
C PHE A 333 20.25 1.52 6.27
N PRO A 334 20.85 0.87 7.28
CA PRO A 334 20.71 1.31 8.66
C PRO A 334 21.36 2.68 8.86
N THR A 335 20.98 3.39 9.92
CA THR A 335 21.42 4.77 10.21
C THR A 335 22.93 4.91 10.46
N ASP A 336 23.60 3.83 10.87
CA ASP A 336 25.04 3.75 11.09
C ASP A 336 25.85 3.41 9.80
N HIS A 337 25.16 3.18 8.67
CA HIS A 337 25.83 2.91 7.41
C HIS A 337 26.31 4.20 6.75
N ASN A 338 27.49 4.16 6.09
CA ASN A 338 28.13 5.32 5.43
C ASN A 338 27.31 5.96 4.29
N ARG A 339 26.24 5.31 3.84
CA ARG A 339 25.29 5.81 2.82
C ARG A 339 23.94 6.21 3.39
N SER A 340 23.76 6.21 4.72
CA SER A 340 22.49 6.59 5.35
C SER A 340 22.05 8.01 4.98
N ASP A 341 23.00 8.93 4.82
CA ASP A 341 22.77 10.34 4.48
C ASP A 341 22.89 10.64 2.98
N ALA A 342 23.16 9.61 2.15
CA ALA A 342 23.25 9.78 0.70
C ALA A 342 21.84 9.95 0.08
N ILE A 343 21.81 10.56 -1.12
CA ILE A 343 20.62 10.57 -1.97
C ILE A 343 20.98 9.86 -3.28
N PRO A 344 20.41 8.65 -3.52
CA PRO A 344 19.49 7.91 -2.64
C PRO A 344 20.21 7.23 -1.46
N CYS A 345 19.50 7.12 -0.32
CA CYS A 345 19.91 6.35 0.85
C CYS A 345 19.50 4.86 0.76
N TRP A 346 19.40 4.34 -0.45
CA TRP A 346 18.97 2.97 -0.76
C TRP A 346 19.68 2.41 -2.01
N GLU A 347 19.54 1.12 -2.22
CA GLU A 347 19.95 0.41 -3.44
C GLU A 347 18.77 -0.40 -4.02
N PRO A 348 18.64 -0.46 -5.38
CA PRO A 348 17.60 -1.24 -6.01
C PRO A 348 17.80 -2.74 -5.82
N LYS A 349 16.70 -3.48 -5.61
CA LYS A 349 16.66 -4.95 -5.71
C LYS A 349 16.34 -5.40 -7.15
N GLU A 350 16.43 -6.70 -7.43
CA GLU A 350 16.02 -7.24 -8.74
C GLU A 350 14.55 -6.89 -9.07
N ALA A 351 13.68 -6.91 -8.06
CA ALA A 351 12.28 -6.53 -8.20
C ALA A 351 12.06 -5.09 -8.70
N PHE A 352 12.94 -4.15 -8.35
CA PHE A 352 12.88 -2.78 -8.85
C PHE A 352 13.03 -2.72 -10.38
N PHE A 353 14.06 -3.37 -10.92
CA PHE A 353 14.32 -3.41 -12.37
C PHE A 353 13.24 -4.17 -13.11
N ARG A 354 12.78 -5.29 -12.54
CA ARG A 354 11.71 -6.11 -13.11
C ARG A 354 10.40 -5.31 -13.20
N LEU A 355 10.04 -4.59 -12.15
CA LEU A 355 8.85 -3.73 -12.11
C LEU A 355 8.90 -2.67 -13.19
N GLY A 356 10.02 -1.93 -13.32
CA GLY A 356 10.21 -0.92 -14.37
C GLY A 356 10.03 -1.49 -15.78
N THR A 357 10.52 -2.70 -16.03
CA THR A 357 10.36 -3.42 -17.30
C THR A 357 8.89 -3.76 -17.56
N VAL A 358 8.19 -4.33 -16.56
CA VAL A 358 6.78 -4.70 -16.68
C VAL A 358 5.91 -3.47 -16.90
N PHE A 359 6.10 -2.40 -16.12
CA PHE A 359 5.31 -1.18 -16.26
C PHE A 359 5.56 -0.47 -17.59
N THR A 360 6.79 -0.48 -18.12
CA THR A 360 7.08 -0.02 -19.47
C THR A 360 6.30 -0.79 -20.53
N ARG A 361 6.25 -2.13 -20.41
CA ARG A 361 5.49 -2.98 -21.33
C ARG A 361 3.98 -2.68 -21.26
N LEU A 362 3.42 -2.54 -20.07
CA LEU A 362 2.01 -2.23 -19.86
C LEU A 362 1.64 -0.83 -20.38
N LYS A 363 2.49 0.18 -20.17
CA LYS A 363 2.34 1.51 -20.74
C LYS A 363 2.24 1.46 -22.26
N ASN A 364 3.22 0.82 -22.92
CA ASN A 364 3.28 0.73 -24.39
C ASN A 364 2.09 -0.06 -24.98
N ALA A 365 1.55 -1.05 -24.25
CA ALA A 365 0.35 -1.79 -24.67
C ALA A 365 -0.90 -0.90 -24.64
N GLY A 366 -1.06 -0.07 -23.62
CA GLY A 366 -2.16 0.90 -23.51
C GLY A 366 -2.12 1.95 -24.62
N GLU A 367 -0.94 2.51 -24.93
CA GLU A 367 -0.77 3.51 -26.00
C GLU A 367 -1.14 2.96 -27.39
N LYS A 368 -0.83 1.69 -27.69
CA LYS A 368 -1.20 1.04 -28.97
C LYS A 368 -2.71 0.85 -29.13
N GLN A 369 -3.42 0.55 -28.04
CA GLN A 369 -4.88 0.41 -28.08
C GLN A 369 -5.59 1.74 -28.35
N HIS A 370 -5.05 2.86 -27.89
CA HIS A 370 -5.62 4.20 -28.11
C HIS A 370 -5.24 4.79 -29.47
N GLY A 371 -4.10 4.42 -30.06
CA GLY A 371 -3.69 4.86 -31.39
C GLY A 371 -4.42 4.17 -32.54
N MET A 372 -5.25 3.16 -32.27
CA MET A 372 -6.04 2.41 -33.24
C MET A 372 -7.55 2.75 -33.21
N GLN A 373 -7.97 3.68 -32.34
CA GLN A 373 -9.32 4.27 -32.33
C GLN A 373 -9.29 5.69 -32.92
#